data_8037b1d806cad4d5fcefd336f1fd0129
#
_entry.id   8037b1d806cad4d5fcefd336f1fd0129
#
_cell.length_a   1.000
_cell.length_b   1.000
_cell.length_c   1.000
_cell.angle_alpha   90.00
_cell.angle_beta   90.00
_cell.angle_gamma   90.00
#
_symmetry.space_group_name_H-M   'P 1'
#
loop_
_entity.id
_entity.type
_entity.pdbx_description
1 polymer ?
#
loop_
_entity_poly.entity_id
_entity_poly.type
_entity_poly.pdbx_seq_one_letter_code
_entity_poly.pdbx_strand_id
1 'polypeptide(L)'
;MHRRLPWLLSCALAACVPAFGLVVAYSPTAGASTAPAHSRPEARALAIARQALRHLDVGQHATDHRVSGSATRVKGLTQVSSTNWAGYADDNTKGNTYSKVTGKWSEPSASCTSATSLAAFWVGIDGYTSASVEQDGTLAECYLGTAYYFSWWEMYPSNAIQVVGESVAPGDRITASVVKSGSRYTLKITDATHSANSFTTTQTCSSCVDTSAEWIAEAPSGSSGVEPLSNFHTWKESSATVKSGSAKGVISTFPDDEITMINSSGATKAKTGSLNSSGNGFTVTWERSS
;
A
#
# COMPACT_ATOMS: atom_id res chain seq x y z
N MET A 1 -48.38 55.65 24.17
CA MET A 1 -49.29 56.70 23.65
C MET A 1 -49.48 56.49 22.14
N HIS A 2 -50.75 56.31 21.80
CA HIS A 2 -51.43 56.57 20.51
C HIS A 2 -50.97 55.81 19.28
N ARG A 3 -51.76 54.81 18.85
CA ARG A 3 -53.01 54.81 17.99
C ARG A 3 -52.63 54.93 16.50
N ARG A 4 -53.06 54.14 15.58
CA ARG A 4 -54.20 53.36 15.12
C ARG A 4 -53.99 53.02 13.64
N LEU A 5 -54.47 51.87 13.29
CA LEU A 5 -54.95 51.37 12.01
C LEU A 5 -56.01 52.33 11.33
N PRO A 6 -56.62 52.01 10.24
CA PRO A 6 -56.41 51.12 9.07
C PRO A 6 -56.67 51.88 7.74
N TRP A 7 -56.62 51.21 6.58
CA TRP A 7 -57.65 51.34 5.53
C TRP A 7 -57.59 50.28 4.44
N LEU A 8 -58.70 49.85 4.08
CA LEU A 8 -59.27 48.73 3.35
C LEU A 8 -59.25 48.89 1.81
N LEU A 9 -59.36 47.74 1.16
CA LEU A 9 -60.04 47.36 -0.08
C LEU A 9 -59.62 47.97 -1.43
N SER A 10 -59.29 47.11 -2.37
CA SER A 10 -60.10 46.85 -3.55
C SER A 10 -59.70 45.59 -4.31
N CYS A 11 -60.69 44.78 -4.59
CA CYS A 11 -60.67 43.63 -5.46
C CYS A 11 -60.48 44.00 -6.92
N ALA A 12 -59.64 43.24 -7.65
CA ALA A 12 -59.80 43.09 -9.08
C ALA A 12 -59.56 41.60 -9.43
N LEU A 13 -60.64 40.94 -9.82
CA LEU A 13 -60.63 39.62 -10.44
C LEU A 13 -59.93 39.69 -11.81
N ALA A 14 -58.86 38.94 -11.99
CA ALA A 14 -58.36 38.60 -13.32
C ALA A 14 -58.24 37.08 -13.40
N ALA A 15 -58.91 36.48 -14.34
CA ALA A 15 -58.93 35.07 -14.61
C ALA A 15 -57.56 34.59 -15.09
N CYS A 16 -56.94 33.68 -14.35
CA CYS A 16 -55.74 32.98 -14.78
C CYS A 16 -56.10 31.62 -15.38
N VAL A 17 -55.75 31.43 -16.61
CA VAL A 17 -55.77 30.19 -17.36
C VAL A 17 -54.59 29.33 -16.81
N PRO A 18 -54.77 28.05 -16.47
CA PRO A 18 -53.65 27.21 -16.08
C PRO A 18 -52.88 26.73 -17.31
N ALA A 19 -51.68 27.21 -17.47
CA ALA A 19 -50.72 26.62 -18.41
C ALA A 19 -50.18 25.32 -17.77
N PHE A 20 -50.56 24.18 -18.32
CA PHE A 20 -49.95 22.89 -18.02
C PHE A 20 -48.51 22.90 -18.55
N GLY A 21 -47.58 23.24 -17.71
CA GLY A 21 -46.15 23.02 -17.95
C GLY A 21 -45.82 21.56 -17.71
N LEU A 22 -45.44 20.84 -18.75
CA LEU A 22 -44.92 19.50 -18.69
C LEU A 22 -43.53 19.56 -18.00
N VAL A 23 -43.47 19.25 -16.72
CA VAL A 23 -42.19 19.06 -16.02
C VAL A 23 -41.66 17.68 -16.41
N VAL A 24 -40.74 17.67 -17.37
CA VAL A 24 -39.94 16.48 -17.66
C VAL A 24 -38.95 16.32 -16.48
N ALA A 25 -39.26 15.43 -15.57
CA ALA A 25 -38.32 15.03 -14.55
C ALA A 25 -37.16 14.26 -15.19
N TYR A 26 -36.05 14.93 -15.36
CA TYR A 26 -34.76 14.25 -15.65
C TYR A 26 -34.32 13.52 -14.38
N SER A 27 -34.55 12.21 -14.31
CA SER A 27 -33.89 11.36 -13.35
C SER A 27 -32.43 11.18 -13.82
N PRO A 28 -31.43 11.58 -13.05
CA PRO A 28 -30.07 11.16 -13.34
C PRO A 28 -30.01 9.65 -13.07
N THR A 29 -29.94 8.84 -14.12
CA THR A 29 -29.49 7.48 -14.02
C THR A 29 -28.03 7.55 -13.57
N ALA A 30 -27.81 7.39 -12.27
CA ALA A 30 -26.50 7.05 -11.75
C ALA A 30 -26.11 5.72 -12.40
N GLY A 31 -25.22 5.80 -13.38
CA GLY A 31 -24.55 4.64 -13.92
C GLY A 31 -23.75 3.98 -12.79
N ALA A 32 -24.33 3.00 -12.14
CA ALA A 32 -23.58 2.11 -11.28
C ALA A 32 -22.52 1.46 -12.17
N SER A 33 -21.27 1.83 -11.98
CA SER A 33 -20.12 1.09 -12.49
C SER A 33 -20.18 -0.29 -11.85
N THR A 34 -20.76 -1.25 -12.56
CA THR A 34 -20.75 -2.63 -12.16
C THR A 34 -19.32 -3.12 -12.37
N ALA A 35 -18.57 -3.29 -11.28
CA ALA A 35 -17.38 -4.13 -11.32
C ALA A 35 -17.76 -5.45 -11.98
N PRO A 36 -16.89 -6.05 -12.82
CA PRO A 36 -17.21 -7.29 -13.51
C PRO A 36 -17.57 -8.34 -12.46
N ALA A 37 -18.78 -8.90 -12.57
CA ALA A 37 -19.22 -9.98 -11.71
C ALA A 37 -18.34 -11.20 -12.04
N HIS A 38 -17.45 -11.57 -11.11
CA HIS A 38 -16.69 -12.81 -11.23
C HIS A 38 -17.63 -14.01 -11.41
N SER A 39 -17.24 -14.94 -12.25
CA SER A 39 -17.96 -16.20 -12.34
C SER A 39 -17.98 -16.91 -10.97
N ARG A 40 -18.96 -17.78 -10.69
CA ARG A 40 -19.01 -18.50 -9.41
C ARG A 40 -17.71 -19.22 -9.04
N PRO A 41 -16.99 -19.88 -9.96
CA PRO A 41 -15.67 -20.49 -9.68
C PRO A 41 -14.61 -19.44 -9.33
N GLU A 42 -14.55 -18.30 -10.02
CA GLU A 42 -13.61 -17.22 -9.76
C GLU A 42 -13.87 -16.54 -8.40
N ALA A 43 -15.14 -16.25 -8.09
CA ALA A 43 -15.50 -15.71 -6.78
C ALA A 43 -15.13 -16.67 -5.62
N ARG A 44 -15.25 -17.99 -5.84
CA ARG A 44 -14.84 -18.99 -4.85
C ARG A 44 -13.31 -19.05 -4.71
N ALA A 45 -12.57 -19.01 -5.82
CA ALA A 45 -11.11 -19.00 -5.80
C ALA A 45 -10.58 -17.74 -5.11
N LEU A 46 -11.14 -16.56 -5.41
CA LEU A 46 -10.82 -15.31 -4.76
C LEU A 46 -11.08 -15.36 -3.24
N ALA A 47 -12.20 -15.96 -2.82
CA ALA A 47 -12.51 -16.12 -1.39
C ALA A 47 -11.52 -17.05 -0.68
N ILE A 48 -11.04 -18.10 -1.36
CA ILE A 48 -10.01 -19.02 -0.83
C ILE A 48 -8.66 -18.29 -0.74
N ALA A 49 -8.24 -17.59 -1.80
CA ALA A 49 -7.04 -16.77 -1.80
C ALA A 49 -7.06 -15.78 -0.64
N ARG A 50 -8.12 -14.99 -0.52
CA ARG A 50 -8.30 -14.04 0.59
C ARG A 50 -8.25 -14.72 1.97
N GLN A 51 -8.79 -15.92 2.11
CA GLN A 51 -8.73 -16.65 3.38
C GLN A 51 -7.30 -17.08 3.71
N ALA A 52 -6.51 -17.50 2.72
CA ALA A 52 -5.11 -17.84 2.90
C ALA A 52 -4.29 -16.63 3.40
N LEU A 53 -4.56 -15.44 2.89
CA LEU A 53 -3.85 -14.22 3.29
C LEU A 53 -4.02 -13.85 4.78
N ARG A 54 -5.10 -14.27 5.43
CA ARG A 54 -5.34 -14.00 6.87
C ARG A 54 -4.35 -14.70 7.81
N HIS A 55 -3.58 -15.64 7.30
CA HIS A 55 -2.57 -16.39 8.03
C HIS A 55 -1.15 -15.96 7.64
N LEU A 56 -1.02 -14.93 6.81
CA LEU A 56 0.26 -14.35 6.48
C LEU A 56 0.63 -13.25 7.47
N ASP A 57 1.90 -13.20 7.77
CA ASP A 57 2.54 -12.10 8.45
C ASP A 57 3.39 -11.35 7.43
N VAL A 58 2.89 -10.23 6.93
CA VAL A 58 3.69 -9.31 6.12
C VAL A 58 4.44 -8.42 7.08
N GLY A 59 5.76 -8.36 6.96
CA GLY A 59 6.60 -7.55 7.86
C GLY A 59 6.95 -8.19 9.21
N GLN A 60 6.58 -9.44 9.47
CA GLN A 60 6.79 -10.14 10.75
C GLN A 60 8.26 -10.26 11.18
N HIS A 61 9.24 -10.05 10.33
CA HIS A 61 10.59 -10.51 10.59
C HIS A 61 11.65 -9.40 10.57
N ALA A 62 11.37 -8.27 11.23
CA ALA A 62 12.36 -7.21 11.41
C ALA A 62 13.69 -7.71 12.02
N THR A 63 13.64 -8.75 12.86
CA THR A 63 14.83 -9.32 13.49
C THR A 63 15.54 -10.37 12.66
N ASP A 64 14.84 -11.04 11.74
CA ASP A 64 15.37 -12.14 10.92
C ASP A 64 15.84 -11.70 9.53
N HIS A 65 15.64 -10.43 9.15
CA HIS A 65 15.98 -9.91 7.81
C HIS A 65 17.47 -9.86 7.54
N ARG A 66 18.27 -9.63 8.57
CA ARG A 66 19.71 -9.55 8.42
C ARG A 66 20.30 -10.96 8.44
N VAL A 67 20.37 -11.58 7.29
CA VAL A 67 21.40 -12.60 7.14
C VAL A 67 22.72 -11.88 7.34
N SER A 68 23.49 -12.27 8.36
CA SER A 68 24.82 -11.72 8.67
C SER A 68 25.78 -11.96 7.50
N GLY A 69 25.55 -11.25 6.43
CA GLY A 69 26.39 -11.11 5.28
C GLY A 69 27.13 -9.79 5.42
N SER A 70 28.41 -9.80 5.09
CA SER A 70 29.29 -8.65 5.11
C SER A 70 28.60 -7.42 4.49
N ALA A 71 28.17 -6.47 5.32
CA ALA A 71 27.66 -5.19 4.83
C ALA A 71 28.77 -4.51 4.06
N THR A 72 28.62 -4.33 2.76
CA THR A 72 29.59 -3.66 1.90
C THR A 72 29.18 -2.21 1.73
N ARG A 73 29.92 -1.26 2.29
CA ARG A 73 29.71 0.17 2.07
C ARG A 73 30.31 0.61 0.77
N VAL A 74 29.46 1.11 -0.14
CA VAL A 74 29.91 1.76 -1.38
C VAL A 74 29.37 3.20 -1.37
N LYS A 75 30.24 4.20 -1.21
CA LYS A 75 29.90 5.65 -1.24
C LYS A 75 28.81 6.08 -0.26
N GLY A 76 28.76 5.50 0.95
CA GLY A 76 27.77 5.86 1.98
C GLY A 76 26.49 5.00 1.98
N LEU A 77 26.26 4.22 0.94
CA LEU A 77 25.23 3.23 0.82
C LEU A 77 25.70 1.91 1.45
N THR A 78 24.90 1.30 2.30
CA THR A 78 25.16 -0.05 2.81
C THR A 78 24.35 -1.06 2.01
N GLN A 79 25.01 -2.08 1.48
CA GLN A 79 24.33 -3.20 0.84
C GLN A 79 24.15 -4.32 1.85
N VAL A 80 22.93 -4.79 2.01
CA VAL A 80 22.56 -5.87 2.93
C VAL A 80 21.76 -6.94 2.22
N SER A 81 21.66 -8.11 2.83
CA SER A 81 20.82 -9.21 2.34
C SER A 81 19.73 -9.54 3.33
N SER A 82 18.57 -9.93 2.81
CA SER A 82 17.41 -10.40 3.56
C SER A 82 16.85 -11.68 2.94
N THR A 83 16.21 -12.54 3.73
CA THR A 83 15.57 -13.76 3.22
C THR A 83 14.22 -13.50 2.56
N ASN A 84 13.60 -12.34 2.86
CA ASN A 84 12.23 -12.02 2.41
C ASN A 84 12.03 -10.59 1.91
N TRP A 85 12.99 -9.66 2.08
CA TRP A 85 12.89 -8.26 1.63
C TRP A 85 13.86 -7.92 0.51
N ALA A 86 13.40 -7.10 -0.44
CA ALA A 86 14.22 -6.41 -1.43
C ALA A 86 13.70 -4.98 -1.59
N GLY A 87 14.57 -3.98 -1.60
CA GLY A 87 14.22 -2.57 -1.66
C GLY A 87 15.17 -1.69 -0.90
N TYR A 88 14.65 -0.65 -0.28
CA TYR A 88 15.43 0.30 0.52
C TYR A 88 14.80 0.51 1.90
N ALA A 89 15.65 0.70 2.89
CA ALA A 89 15.28 1.13 4.22
C ALA A 89 16.16 2.31 4.65
N ASP A 90 15.53 3.42 5.05
CA ASP A 90 16.18 4.51 5.76
C ASP A 90 16.25 4.12 7.24
N ASP A 91 17.43 4.20 7.85
CA ASP A 91 17.66 3.80 9.23
C ASP A 91 17.88 4.97 10.20
N ASN A 92 17.96 4.66 11.49
CA ASN A 92 18.17 5.65 12.54
C ASN A 92 19.63 5.79 13.00
N THR A 93 20.61 5.40 12.22
CA THR A 93 22.03 5.47 12.62
C THR A 93 22.50 6.87 13.03
N LYS A 94 21.74 7.92 12.64
CA LYS A 94 21.94 9.31 13.06
C LYS A 94 20.88 9.79 14.05
N GLY A 95 20.13 8.89 14.70
CA GLY A 95 19.06 9.25 15.64
C GLY A 95 17.81 9.80 14.95
N ASN A 96 17.57 9.45 13.69
CA ASN A 96 16.37 9.82 12.96
C ASN A 96 15.14 9.15 13.57
N THR A 97 14.01 9.86 13.57
CA THR A 97 12.69 9.28 13.87
C THR A 97 11.74 9.66 12.75
N TYR A 98 11.15 8.66 12.13
CA TYR A 98 10.36 8.83 10.92
C TYR A 98 8.89 9.09 11.26
N SER A 99 8.27 10.01 10.55
CA SER A 99 6.87 10.38 10.77
C SER A 99 6.03 10.40 9.50
N LYS A 100 6.66 10.12 8.36
CA LYS A 100 5.97 9.93 7.08
C LYS A 100 6.84 9.16 6.13
N VAL A 101 6.23 8.24 5.43
CA VAL A 101 6.77 7.55 4.25
C VAL A 101 5.72 7.57 3.15
N THR A 102 6.14 7.70 1.90
CA THR A 102 5.25 7.56 0.73
C THR A 102 5.99 6.88 -0.41
N GLY A 103 5.26 6.14 -1.23
CA GLY A 103 5.77 5.54 -2.45
C GLY A 103 4.71 5.50 -3.54
N LYS A 104 5.14 5.30 -4.78
CA LYS A 104 4.26 5.14 -5.94
C LYS A 104 4.80 4.09 -6.87
N TRP A 105 3.91 3.25 -7.35
CA TRP A 105 4.23 2.26 -8.37
C TRP A 105 3.04 2.02 -9.30
N SER A 106 3.34 1.36 -10.42
CA SER A 106 2.34 0.66 -11.20
C SER A 106 2.35 -0.80 -10.75
N GLU A 107 1.18 -1.36 -10.41
CA GLU A 107 1.09 -2.76 -9.97
C GLU A 107 1.70 -3.69 -11.01
N PRO A 108 2.72 -4.49 -10.66
CA PRO A 108 3.33 -5.40 -11.62
C PRO A 108 2.42 -6.60 -11.91
N SER A 109 2.59 -7.18 -13.09
CA SER A 109 1.96 -8.47 -13.38
C SER A 109 2.73 -9.60 -12.72
N ALA A 110 2.03 -10.64 -12.26
CA ALA A 110 2.63 -11.87 -11.77
C ALA A 110 2.47 -13.01 -12.78
N SER A 111 3.57 -13.72 -13.05
CA SER A 111 3.54 -14.97 -13.82
C SER A 111 3.39 -16.16 -12.88
N CYS A 112 2.25 -16.84 -12.94
CA CYS A 112 1.88 -17.89 -12.02
C CYS A 112 2.15 -19.29 -12.58
N THR A 113 2.61 -20.18 -11.70
CA THR A 113 2.60 -21.64 -11.91
C THR A 113 1.46 -22.25 -11.07
N SER A 114 1.33 -23.57 -11.06
CA SER A 114 0.36 -24.25 -10.19
C SER A 114 0.70 -24.16 -8.70
N ALA A 115 1.96 -23.84 -8.36
CA ALA A 115 2.39 -23.65 -6.98
C ALA A 115 1.91 -22.30 -6.44
N THR A 116 1.53 -22.25 -5.16
CA THR A 116 1.23 -20.99 -4.47
C THR A 116 2.52 -20.19 -4.26
N SER A 117 2.44 -18.91 -4.55
CA SER A 117 3.54 -17.97 -4.31
C SER A 117 2.98 -16.56 -4.10
N LEU A 118 3.74 -15.70 -3.42
CA LEU A 118 3.29 -14.37 -3.02
C LEU A 118 4.35 -13.32 -3.28
N ALA A 119 3.93 -12.09 -3.54
CA ALA A 119 4.81 -10.91 -3.56
C ALA A 119 4.02 -9.71 -3.04
N ALA A 120 4.48 -9.10 -1.96
CA ALA A 120 3.91 -7.85 -1.43
C ALA A 120 4.79 -6.67 -1.82
N PHE A 121 4.15 -5.52 -2.13
CA PHE A 121 4.81 -4.24 -2.45
C PHE A 121 4.26 -3.18 -1.51
N TRP A 122 5.10 -2.54 -0.70
CA TRP A 122 4.61 -1.70 0.36
C TRP A 122 5.58 -0.59 0.80
N VAL A 123 5.05 0.34 1.56
CA VAL A 123 5.80 1.34 2.32
C VAL A 123 5.47 1.21 3.80
N GLY A 124 6.45 1.44 4.67
CA GLY A 124 6.28 1.27 6.11
C GLY A 124 7.10 2.24 6.94
N ILE A 125 6.71 2.39 8.19
CA ILE A 125 7.52 2.96 9.27
C ILE A 125 7.78 1.82 10.25
N ASP A 126 9.00 1.73 10.76
CA ASP A 126 9.48 0.62 11.60
C ASP A 126 9.60 -0.72 10.84
N GLY A 127 10.11 -1.74 11.50
CA GLY A 127 10.27 -3.07 10.92
C GLY A 127 11.71 -3.41 10.55
N TYR A 128 12.53 -2.44 10.14
CA TYR A 128 13.91 -2.72 9.74
C TYR A 128 14.84 -2.99 10.92
N THR A 129 14.64 -2.26 12.03
CA THR A 129 15.45 -2.41 13.26
C THR A 129 14.61 -2.58 14.51
N SER A 130 13.30 -2.68 14.37
CA SER A 130 12.32 -2.81 15.46
C SER A 130 11.43 -4.03 15.26
N ALA A 131 10.64 -4.37 16.28
CA ALA A 131 9.72 -5.50 16.28
C ALA A 131 8.28 -5.11 15.92
N SER A 132 8.05 -3.87 15.52
CA SER A 132 6.77 -3.39 14.99
C SER A 132 6.95 -2.87 13.58
N VAL A 133 5.88 -2.87 12.79
CA VAL A 133 5.84 -2.20 11.50
C VAL A 133 4.43 -1.69 11.21
N GLU A 134 4.35 -0.44 10.80
CA GLU A 134 3.13 0.23 10.36
C GLU A 134 3.22 0.41 8.85
N GLN A 135 2.40 -0.36 8.11
CA GLN A 135 2.61 -0.51 6.66
C GLN A 135 1.32 -0.63 5.86
N ASP A 136 1.37 -0.22 4.62
CA ASP A 136 0.32 -0.43 3.64
C ASP A 136 0.87 -0.67 2.23
N GLY A 137 0.12 -1.41 1.42
CA GLY A 137 0.60 -1.79 0.10
C GLY A 137 -0.38 -2.61 -0.73
N THR A 138 0.19 -3.26 -1.74
CA THR A 138 -0.46 -4.23 -2.60
C THR A 138 0.22 -5.59 -2.49
N LEU A 139 -0.51 -6.64 -2.85
CA LEU A 139 -0.02 -8.02 -2.81
C LEU A 139 -0.52 -8.76 -4.04
N ALA A 140 0.39 -9.47 -4.69
CA ALA A 140 0.10 -10.43 -5.76
C ALA A 140 0.22 -11.86 -5.22
N GLU A 141 -0.86 -12.63 -5.27
CA GLU A 141 -0.89 -14.05 -4.92
C GLU A 141 -1.10 -14.89 -6.18
N CYS A 142 -0.21 -15.83 -6.42
CA CYS A 142 -0.41 -16.91 -7.36
C CYS A 142 -1.06 -18.09 -6.65
N TYR A 143 -2.27 -18.47 -7.06
CA TYR A 143 -2.98 -19.62 -6.54
C TYR A 143 -3.57 -20.46 -7.67
N LEU A 144 -3.19 -21.73 -7.75
CA LEU A 144 -3.63 -22.68 -8.80
C LEU A 144 -3.45 -22.13 -10.23
N GLY A 145 -2.33 -21.43 -10.48
CA GLY A 145 -2.00 -20.88 -11.80
C GLY A 145 -2.67 -19.54 -12.13
N THR A 146 -3.44 -18.97 -11.22
CA THR A 146 -4.12 -17.68 -11.40
C THR A 146 -3.51 -16.65 -10.45
N ALA A 147 -3.29 -15.42 -10.95
CA ALA A 147 -2.85 -14.29 -10.13
C ALA A 147 -4.06 -13.54 -9.57
N TYR A 148 -4.04 -13.29 -8.27
CA TYR A 148 -4.98 -12.44 -7.54
C TYR A 148 -4.22 -11.29 -6.93
N TYR A 149 -4.85 -10.10 -6.89
CA TYR A 149 -4.20 -8.89 -6.42
C TYR A 149 -5.08 -8.18 -5.40
N PHE A 150 -4.44 -7.64 -4.34
CA PHE A 150 -5.13 -7.05 -3.21
C PHE A 150 -4.45 -5.76 -2.79
N SER A 151 -5.21 -4.80 -2.24
CA SER A 151 -4.66 -3.73 -1.40
C SER A 151 -4.89 -4.09 0.07
N TRP A 152 -3.93 -3.72 0.93
CA TRP A 152 -3.93 -4.13 2.33
C TRP A 152 -3.22 -3.12 3.22
N TRP A 153 -3.44 -3.24 4.54
CA TRP A 153 -2.68 -2.56 5.56
C TRP A 153 -2.43 -3.49 6.75
N GLU A 154 -1.43 -3.16 7.57
CA GLU A 154 -1.09 -3.89 8.78
C GLU A 154 -0.44 -2.96 9.82
N MET A 155 -0.64 -3.28 11.10
CA MET A 155 0.05 -2.71 12.26
C MET A 155 0.65 -3.88 13.04
N TYR A 156 1.78 -4.39 12.59
CA TYR A 156 2.41 -5.55 13.24
C TYR A 156 3.05 -5.15 14.58
N PRO A 157 2.96 -5.94 15.65
CA PRO A 157 2.23 -7.21 15.77
C PRO A 157 0.77 -7.04 16.25
N SER A 158 0.26 -5.83 16.34
CA SER A 158 -1.06 -5.55 16.95
C SER A 158 -2.22 -6.05 16.10
N ASN A 159 -2.07 -6.06 14.80
CA ASN A 159 -3.06 -6.54 13.83
C ASN A 159 -2.36 -7.40 12.78
N ALA A 160 -2.99 -8.50 12.40
CA ALA A 160 -2.64 -9.20 11.17
C ALA A 160 -3.04 -8.38 9.94
N ILE A 161 -2.53 -8.74 8.78
CA ILE A 161 -2.86 -8.13 7.49
C ILE A 161 -4.37 -7.97 7.29
N GLN A 162 -4.79 -6.76 6.92
CA GLN A 162 -6.18 -6.40 6.62
C GLN A 162 -6.32 -6.16 5.13
N VAL A 163 -6.90 -7.11 4.42
CA VAL A 163 -7.22 -6.96 2.99
C VAL A 163 -8.43 -6.05 2.84
N VAL A 164 -8.32 -5.00 2.01
CA VAL A 164 -9.34 -3.97 1.83
C VAL A 164 -9.81 -3.80 0.40
N GLY A 165 -8.95 -4.00 -0.60
CA GLY A 165 -9.29 -3.95 -2.03
C GLY A 165 -9.01 -5.30 -2.70
N GLU A 166 -9.96 -5.79 -3.49
CA GLU A 166 -9.91 -7.13 -4.11
C GLU A 166 -9.92 -7.08 -5.65
N SER A 167 -9.84 -5.89 -6.21
CA SER A 167 -9.87 -5.66 -7.66
C SER A 167 -8.65 -4.91 -8.17
N VAL A 168 -7.55 -4.93 -7.42
CA VAL A 168 -6.25 -4.47 -7.90
C VAL A 168 -5.86 -5.28 -9.13
N ALA A 169 -5.32 -4.63 -10.13
CA ALA A 169 -4.93 -5.26 -11.38
C ALA A 169 -3.55 -4.77 -11.85
N PRO A 170 -2.82 -5.58 -12.63
CA PRO A 170 -1.59 -5.15 -13.26
C PRO A 170 -1.77 -3.83 -14.03
N GLY A 171 -0.88 -2.88 -13.80
CA GLY A 171 -0.94 -1.55 -14.41
C GLY A 171 -1.68 -0.50 -13.57
N ASP A 172 -2.35 -0.86 -12.48
CA ASP A 172 -2.97 0.09 -11.56
C ASP A 172 -1.93 1.03 -10.98
N ARG A 173 -2.32 2.32 -10.89
CA ARG A 173 -1.43 3.37 -10.38
C ARG A 173 -1.65 3.56 -8.88
N ILE A 174 -0.77 2.95 -8.12
CA ILE A 174 -0.82 2.93 -6.65
C ILE A 174 -0.02 4.08 -6.06
N THR A 175 -0.57 4.70 -5.03
CA THR A 175 0.15 5.57 -4.10
C THR A 175 -0.13 5.07 -2.69
N ALA A 176 0.93 4.71 -1.98
CA ALA A 176 0.90 4.25 -0.60
C ALA A 176 1.49 5.29 0.34
N SER A 177 1.01 5.37 1.57
CA SER A 177 1.60 6.25 2.58
C SER A 177 1.24 5.89 4.00
N VAL A 178 2.23 5.97 4.88
CA VAL A 178 2.05 5.96 6.33
C VAL A 178 2.43 7.32 6.90
N VAL A 179 1.54 7.91 7.72
CA VAL A 179 1.74 9.22 8.35
C VAL A 179 1.47 9.12 9.83
N LYS A 180 2.48 9.43 10.65
CA LYS A 180 2.40 9.51 12.11
C LYS A 180 2.06 10.93 12.59
N SER A 181 1.17 11.01 13.58
CA SER A 181 0.89 12.23 14.34
C SER A 181 0.59 11.86 15.80
N GLY A 182 1.53 12.17 16.69
CA GLY A 182 1.50 11.67 18.07
C GLY A 182 1.60 10.14 18.09
N SER A 183 0.65 9.45 18.72
CA SER A 183 0.55 7.98 18.73
C SER A 183 -0.35 7.43 17.61
N ARG A 184 -0.79 8.26 16.67
CA ARG A 184 -1.73 7.87 15.61
C ARG A 184 -0.98 7.71 14.28
N TYR A 185 -1.25 6.62 13.59
CA TYR A 185 -0.74 6.32 12.26
C TYR A 185 -1.90 6.29 11.28
N THR A 186 -1.82 7.11 10.24
CA THR A 186 -2.77 7.10 9.13
C THR A 186 -2.13 6.35 7.97
N LEU A 187 -2.72 5.21 7.62
CA LEU A 187 -2.32 4.35 6.52
C LEU A 187 -3.28 4.59 5.36
N LYS A 188 -2.74 4.82 4.17
CA LYS A 188 -3.57 5.21 3.03
C LYS A 188 -3.02 4.65 1.73
N ILE A 189 -3.85 3.86 1.04
CA ILE A 189 -3.68 3.51 -0.37
C ILE A 189 -4.61 4.37 -1.22
N THR A 190 -4.09 4.88 -2.33
CA THR A 190 -4.87 5.47 -3.41
C THR A 190 -4.54 4.72 -4.69
N ASP A 191 -5.52 4.03 -5.24
CA ASP A 191 -5.48 3.48 -6.58
C ASP A 191 -6.16 4.48 -7.51
N ALA A 192 -5.36 5.13 -8.37
CA ALA A 192 -5.86 6.15 -9.29
C ALA A 192 -6.55 5.54 -10.52
N THR A 193 -6.48 4.24 -10.70
CA THR A 193 -7.11 3.50 -11.81
C THR A 193 -8.44 2.91 -11.37
N HIS A 194 -8.46 2.22 -10.22
CA HIS A 194 -9.64 1.57 -9.64
C HIS A 194 -9.87 2.07 -8.21
N SER A 195 -10.61 3.16 -8.06
CA SER A 195 -10.79 3.84 -6.77
C SER A 195 -11.42 2.96 -5.67
N ALA A 196 -12.10 1.87 -6.03
CA ALA A 196 -12.65 0.89 -5.08
C ALA A 196 -11.56 0.18 -4.25
N ASN A 197 -10.32 0.14 -4.73
CA ASN A 197 -9.18 -0.41 -3.99
C ASN A 197 -8.54 0.59 -3.01
N SER A 198 -8.98 1.85 -3.07
CA SER A 198 -8.44 2.92 -2.22
C SER A 198 -9.04 2.86 -0.83
N PHE A 199 -8.21 3.12 0.19
CA PHE A 199 -8.67 3.23 1.56
C PHE A 199 -7.88 4.26 2.36
N THR A 200 -8.41 4.60 3.51
CA THR A 200 -7.69 5.34 4.56
C THR A 200 -8.14 4.78 5.90
N THR A 201 -7.20 4.36 6.71
CA THR A 201 -7.45 3.95 8.10
C THR A 201 -6.53 4.71 9.04
N THR A 202 -6.92 4.83 10.31
CA THR A 202 -6.08 5.43 11.35
C THR A 202 -6.05 4.50 12.55
N GLN A 203 -4.86 4.10 12.91
CA GLN A 203 -4.58 3.19 14.02
C GLN A 203 -3.80 3.92 15.11
N THR A 204 -3.74 3.35 16.30
CA THR A 204 -2.97 3.91 17.42
C THR A 204 -1.93 2.90 17.87
N CYS A 205 -0.70 3.35 18.00
CA CYS A 205 0.39 2.59 18.59
C CYS A 205 1.15 3.48 19.57
N SER A 206 1.26 3.03 20.82
CA SER A 206 2.01 3.74 21.86
C SER A 206 3.41 3.20 22.08
N SER A 207 3.72 2.03 21.52
CA SER A 207 5.00 1.32 21.64
C SER A 207 5.85 1.32 20.38
N CYS A 208 5.33 1.86 19.27
CA CYS A 208 6.05 2.00 18.01
C CYS A 208 7.18 3.04 18.16
N VAL A 209 8.33 2.76 17.59
CA VAL A 209 9.59 3.49 17.89
C VAL A 209 10.05 4.42 16.78
N ASP A 210 9.48 4.29 15.57
CA ASP A 210 9.70 5.14 14.39
C ASP A 210 11.16 5.19 13.92
N THR A 211 11.88 4.10 14.00
CA THR A 211 13.34 4.06 13.80
C THR A 211 13.75 3.80 12.36
N SER A 212 12.82 3.49 11.49
CA SER A 212 13.10 3.25 10.07
C SER A 212 11.94 3.66 9.18
N ALA A 213 12.20 3.79 7.87
CA ALA A 213 11.19 4.00 6.84
C ALA A 213 11.57 3.17 5.61
N GLU A 214 10.61 2.43 5.03
CA GLU A 214 10.88 1.39 4.06
C GLU A 214 10.05 1.51 2.79
N TRP A 215 10.63 0.99 1.69
CA TRP A 215 10.01 0.76 0.37
C TRP A 215 10.43 -0.64 -0.10
N ILE A 216 9.54 -1.60 0.01
CA ILE A 216 9.90 -3.03 -0.04
C ILE A 216 9.05 -3.82 -1.05
N ALA A 217 9.72 -4.73 -1.75
CA ALA A 217 9.13 -5.93 -2.34
C ALA A 217 9.44 -7.11 -1.43
N GLU A 218 8.43 -7.83 -0.96
CA GLU A 218 8.56 -8.88 0.06
C GLU A 218 8.00 -10.22 -0.42
N ALA A 219 8.68 -11.31 0.01
CA ALA A 219 8.10 -12.64 0.10
C ALA A 219 7.49 -12.79 1.51
N PRO A 220 6.18 -12.65 1.71
CA PRO A 220 5.57 -12.73 3.04
C PRO A 220 5.85 -14.05 3.73
N SER A 221 5.73 -14.08 5.05
CA SER A 221 5.90 -15.29 5.83
C SER A 221 4.55 -15.90 6.20
N GLY A 222 4.46 -17.20 6.12
CA GLY A 222 3.35 -18.00 6.63
C GLY A 222 3.78 -18.87 7.80
N SER A 223 2.90 -19.76 8.23
CA SER A 223 3.19 -20.70 9.33
C SER A 223 4.37 -21.65 9.06
N SER A 224 4.77 -21.79 7.80
CA SER A 224 5.88 -22.65 7.36
C SER A 224 7.19 -21.88 7.14
N GLY A 225 7.21 -20.56 7.39
CA GLY A 225 8.32 -19.66 7.11
C GLY A 225 8.07 -18.78 5.90
N VAL A 226 9.13 -18.28 5.27
CA VAL A 226 9.04 -17.41 4.09
C VAL A 226 8.42 -18.16 2.93
N GLU A 227 7.32 -17.61 2.39
CA GLU A 227 6.61 -18.18 1.25
C GLU A 227 7.43 -18.06 -0.05
N PRO A 228 7.17 -18.93 -1.04
CA PRO A 228 7.75 -18.78 -2.37
C PRO A 228 7.40 -17.42 -2.98
N LEU A 229 8.40 -16.72 -3.54
CA LEU A 229 8.21 -15.41 -4.15
C LEU A 229 7.54 -15.53 -5.52
N SER A 230 6.41 -14.86 -5.73
CA SER A 230 5.75 -14.75 -7.05
C SER A 230 6.67 -14.08 -8.06
N ASN A 231 6.65 -14.56 -9.32
CA ASN A 231 7.36 -13.91 -10.40
C ASN A 231 6.62 -12.65 -10.84
N PHE A 232 6.94 -11.53 -10.19
CA PHE A 232 6.41 -10.20 -10.50
C PHE A 232 7.21 -9.48 -11.60
N HIS A 233 8.18 -10.14 -12.23
CA HIS A 233 9.10 -9.58 -13.23
C HIS A 233 9.94 -8.43 -12.64
N THR A 234 9.40 -7.21 -12.68
CA THR A 234 10.05 -6.02 -12.15
C THR A 234 9.02 -5.12 -11.48
N TRP A 235 9.26 -4.79 -10.22
CA TRP A 235 8.57 -3.73 -9.52
C TRP A 235 9.39 -2.45 -9.57
N LYS A 236 8.73 -1.31 -9.81
CA LYS A 236 9.36 0.00 -9.89
C LYS A 236 8.75 0.95 -8.87
N GLU A 237 9.50 1.24 -7.82
CA GLU A 237 9.18 2.33 -6.90
C GLU A 237 9.54 3.68 -7.53
N SER A 238 8.68 4.65 -7.32
CA SER A 238 8.87 6.02 -7.83
C SER A 238 8.31 7.06 -6.88
N SER A 239 8.86 8.26 -6.91
CA SER A 239 8.39 9.38 -6.11
C SER A 239 8.38 9.11 -4.59
N ALA A 240 9.28 8.25 -4.12
CA ALA A 240 9.51 7.98 -2.71
C ALA A 240 9.80 9.28 -1.95
N THR A 241 9.09 9.52 -0.85
CA THR A 241 9.35 10.64 0.04
C THR A 241 9.27 10.20 1.49
N VAL A 242 10.05 10.86 2.33
CA VAL A 242 10.18 10.54 3.75
C VAL A 242 10.27 11.82 4.58
N LYS A 243 9.86 11.74 5.85
CA LYS A 243 10.00 12.83 6.81
C LYS A 243 10.52 12.28 8.13
N SER A 244 11.60 12.93 8.64
CA SER A 244 12.16 12.69 9.97
C SER A 244 12.32 14.04 10.69
N GLY A 245 11.64 14.21 11.82
CA GLY A 245 11.59 15.49 12.53
C GLY A 245 11.05 16.61 11.63
N SER A 246 11.83 17.68 11.46
CA SER A 246 11.54 18.79 10.53
C SER A 246 12.05 18.54 9.12
N ALA A 247 12.98 17.60 8.93
CA ALA A 247 13.57 17.27 7.62
C ALA A 247 12.57 16.51 6.75
N LYS A 248 12.50 16.90 5.49
CA LYS A 248 11.75 16.22 4.45
C LYS A 248 12.71 15.89 3.32
N GLY A 249 12.58 14.73 2.75
CA GLY A 249 13.48 14.31 1.69
C GLY A 249 12.96 13.11 0.91
N VAL A 250 13.89 12.49 0.27
CA VAL A 250 13.75 11.25 -0.51
C VAL A 250 14.66 10.18 0.11
N ILE A 251 14.64 8.96 -0.35
CA ILE A 251 15.45 7.85 0.18
C ILE A 251 16.91 8.29 0.40
N SER A 252 17.58 8.84 -0.62
CA SER A 252 18.99 9.26 -0.53
C SER A 252 19.27 10.47 0.39
N THR A 253 18.25 11.02 1.04
CA THR A 253 18.41 12.14 1.99
C THR A 253 18.89 11.66 3.36
N PHE A 254 18.53 10.45 3.73
CA PHE A 254 18.85 9.83 5.02
C PHE A 254 19.87 8.68 4.81
N PRO A 255 20.44 8.15 5.90
CA PRO A 255 21.21 6.90 5.79
C PRO A 255 20.30 5.78 5.29
N ASP A 256 20.66 5.18 4.17
CA ASP A 256 19.87 4.19 3.49
C ASP A 256 20.65 2.88 3.28
N ASP A 257 19.96 1.76 3.41
CA ASP A 257 20.45 0.44 3.10
C ASP A 257 19.73 -0.10 1.86
N GLU A 258 20.52 -0.58 0.87
CA GLU A 258 20.03 -1.32 -0.30
C GLU A 258 19.91 -2.80 0.07
N ILE A 259 18.69 -3.33 0.02
CA ILE A 259 18.38 -4.69 0.46
C ILE A 259 18.20 -5.59 -0.75
N THR A 260 18.98 -6.68 -0.82
CA THR A 260 18.81 -7.73 -1.83
C THR A 260 18.22 -8.98 -1.18
N MET A 261 17.16 -9.53 -1.77
CA MET A 261 16.53 -10.75 -1.28
C MET A 261 17.30 -11.98 -1.75
N ILE A 262 17.68 -12.84 -0.79
CA ILE A 262 18.41 -14.09 -1.05
C ILE A 262 17.66 -15.28 -0.42
N ASN A 263 17.91 -16.47 -0.90
CA ASN A 263 17.46 -17.70 -0.24
C ASN A 263 18.50 -18.21 0.78
N SER A 264 18.20 -19.30 1.47
CA SER A 264 19.07 -19.90 2.49
C SER A 264 20.44 -20.37 1.94
N SER A 265 20.58 -20.58 0.64
CA SER A 265 21.85 -20.90 -0.01
C SER A 265 22.66 -19.67 -0.44
N GLY A 266 22.13 -18.44 -0.20
CA GLY A 266 22.73 -17.18 -0.65
C GLY A 266 22.43 -16.80 -2.12
N ALA A 267 21.59 -17.57 -2.81
CA ALA A 267 21.21 -17.25 -4.18
C ALA A 267 20.14 -16.14 -4.21
N THR A 268 20.30 -15.15 -5.08
CA THR A 268 19.40 -14.01 -5.19
C THR A 268 18.00 -14.45 -5.60
N LYS A 269 16.97 -14.07 -4.82
CA LYS A 269 15.54 -14.23 -5.13
C LYS A 269 15.00 -13.00 -5.86
N ALA A 270 15.33 -11.81 -5.35
CA ALA A 270 15.01 -10.54 -5.98
C ALA A 270 16.14 -9.55 -5.78
N LYS A 271 16.52 -8.86 -6.85
CA LYS A 271 17.65 -7.94 -6.87
C LYS A 271 17.15 -6.50 -6.88
N THR A 272 17.60 -5.72 -5.91
CA THR A 272 17.39 -4.28 -5.88
C THR A 272 18.40 -3.57 -6.78
N GLY A 273 17.91 -2.65 -7.59
CA GLY A 273 18.73 -1.76 -8.40
C GLY A 273 19.03 -0.46 -7.68
N SER A 274 20.08 0.23 -8.12
CA SER A 274 20.49 1.51 -7.53
C SER A 274 19.40 2.57 -7.64
N LEU A 275 19.41 3.54 -6.72
CA LEU A 275 18.56 4.72 -6.78
C LEU A 275 18.76 5.49 -8.08
N ASN A 276 17.67 6.05 -8.60
CA ASN A 276 17.74 6.99 -9.72
C ASN A 276 18.50 8.27 -9.33
N SER A 277 18.79 9.13 -10.32
CA SER A 277 19.55 10.37 -10.09
C SER A 277 18.86 11.35 -9.13
N SER A 278 17.56 11.25 -8.94
CA SER A 278 16.78 12.04 -7.98
C SER A 278 16.74 11.43 -6.56
N GLY A 279 17.28 10.22 -6.36
CA GLY A 279 17.32 9.52 -5.10
C GLY A 279 15.95 9.08 -4.56
N ASN A 280 14.93 9.01 -5.42
CA ASN A 280 13.54 8.79 -5.02
C ASN A 280 12.84 7.65 -5.77
N GLY A 281 13.60 6.78 -6.39
CA GLY A 281 13.05 5.65 -7.13
C GLY A 281 14.12 4.64 -7.51
N PHE A 282 13.70 3.39 -7.59
CA PHE A 282 14.53 2.24 -7.91
C PHE A 282 13.69 1.14 -8.54
N THR A 283 14.32 0.03 -8.89
CA THR A 283 13.64 -1.17 -9.37
C THR A 283 14.03 -2.37 -8.52
N VAL A 284 13.11 -3.30 -8.36
CA VAL A 284 13.39 -4.65 -7.86
C VAL A 284 13.05 -5.64 -8.95
N THR A 285 14.01 -6.49 -9.32
CA THR A 285 13.85 -7.49 -10.36
C THR A 285 13.78 -8.88 -9.73
N TRP A 286 12.75 -9.63 -10.07
CA TRP A 286 12.61 -11.03 -9.67
C TRP A 286 13.64 -11.91 -10.38
N GLU A 287 14.26 -12.83 -9.66
CA GLU A 287 15.25 -13.77 -10.19
C GLU A 287 14.79 -15.22 -10.01
N ARG A 288 14.16 -15.54 -8.85
CA ARG A 288 13.67 -16.88 -8.54
C ARG A 288 12.65 -16.89 -7.40
N SER A 289 11.91 -17.96 -7.30
CA SER A 289 10.87 -18.11 -6.27
C SER A 289 11.43 -18.53 -4.90
N SER A 290 12.47 -19.35 -4.87
CA SER A 290 13.07 -19.91 -3.66
C SER A 290 14.58 -20.14 -3.81
#